data_bc0926fd2e7f07e64c5ba48036e7a5fa
#
_entry.id   bc0926fd2e7f07e64c5ba48036e7a5fa
#
_cell.length_a   1.000
_cell.length_b   1.000
_cell.length_c   1.000
_cell.angle_alpha   90.00
_cell.angle_beta   90.00
_cell.angle_gamma   90.00
#
_symmetry.space_group_name_H-M   'P 1'
#
loop_
_entity.id
_entity.type
_entity.pdbx_description
1 polymer ?
#
loop_
_entity_poly.entity_id
_entity_poly.type
_entity_poly.pdbx_seq_one_letter_code
_entity_poly.pdbx_strand_id
1 'polypeptide(L)' 'MNKMELVSAIAEKSDLSKRDAEAALNAFTDIVADELKKGEKIQLVGFGT' A
#
# COMPACT_ATOMS: atom_id res chain seq x y z
N MET A 1 4.91 1.16 13.99
CA MET A 1 5.37 0.24 12.91
C MET A 1 6.13 1.05 11.86
N ASN A 2 7.30 0.58 11.48
CA ASN A 2 8.04 1.27 10.42
C ASN A 2 7.77 0.61 9.07
N LYS A 3 8.35 1.17 7.99
CA LYS A 3 8.11 0.67 6.64
C LYS A 3 8.54 -0.79 6.48
N MET A 4 9.68 -1.16 7.04
CA MET A 4 10.19 -2.52 6.92
C MET A 4 9.27 -3.53 7.59
N GLU A 5 8.74 -3.17 8.75
CA GLU A 5 7.78 -4.03 9.44
C GLU A 5 6.48 -4.15 8.66
N LEU A 6 6.04 -3.06 8.04
CA LEU A 6 4.83 -3.07 7.22
C LEU A 6 5.02 -3.96 5.99
N VAL A 7 6.17 -3.86 5.33
CA VAL A 7 6.48 -4.73 4.18
C VAL A 7 6.46 -6.19 4.59
N SER A 8 7.06 -6.52 5.74
CA SER A 8 7.07 -7.89 6.23
C SER A 8 5.66 -8.39 6.52
N ALA A 9 4.82 -7.55 7.12
CA ALA A 9 3.44 -7.92 7.42
C ALA A 9 2.63 -8.14 6.14
N ILE A 10 2.82 -7.28 5.15
CA ILE A 10 2.15 -7.42 3.86
C ILE A 10 2.58 -8.72 3.18
N ALA A 11 3.89 -8.99 3.18
CA ALA A 11 4.41 -10.20 2.56
C ALA A 11 3.80 -11.44 3.19
N GLU A 12 3.71 -11.45 4.51
CA GLU A 12 3.17 -12.59 5.23
C GLU A 12 1.69 -12.82 4.96
N LYS A 13 0.91 -11.74 4.97
CA LYS A 13 -0.55 -11.85 4.79
C LYS A 13 -0.97 -12.09 3.35
N SER A 14 -0.15 -11.67 2.39
CA SER A 14 -0.48 -11.79 0.97
C SER A 14 0.24 -12.94 0.28
N ASP A 15 1.06 -13.67 1.02
CA ASP A 15 1.86 -14.77 0.48
C ASP A 15 2.80 -14.30 -0.64
N LEU A 16 3.27 -13.07 -0.53
CA LEU A 16 4.23 -12.49 -1.45
C LEU A 16 5.64 -12.51 -0.85
N SER A 17 6.65 -12.43 -1.70
CA SER A 17 8.00 -12.19 -1.22
C SER A 17 8.09 -10.77 -0.66
N LYS A 18 9.10 -10.51 0.17
CA LYS A 18 9.31 -9.15 0.69
C LYS A 18 9.57 -8.17 -0.43
N ARG A 19 10.28 -8.59 -1.46
CA ARG A 19 10.55 -7.76 -2.63
C ARG A 19 9.26 -7.35 -3.34
N ASP A 20 8.37 -8.30 -3.56
CA ASP A 20 7.10 -8.02 -4.21
C ASP A 20 6.19 -7.18 -3.33
N ALA A 21 6.18 -7.45 -2.03
CA ALA A 21 5.41 -6.67 -1.08
C ALA A 21 5.88 -5.22 -1.04
N GLU A 22 7.19 -5.00 -1.07
CA GLU A 22 7.75 -3.65 -1.09
C GLU A 22 7.36 -2.92 -2.38
N ALA A 23 7.45 -3.60 -3.52
CA ALA A 23 7.06 -3.01 -4.80
C ALA A 23 5.58 -2.62 -4.79
N ALA A 24 4.72 -3.48 -4.25
CA ALA A 24 3.29 -3.20 -4.14
C ALA A 24 3.02 -2.00 -3.23
N LEU A 25 3.71 -1.93 -2.10
CA LEU A 25 3.55 -0.82 -1.18
C LEU A 25 4.00 0.50 -1.81
N ASN A 26 5.14 0.48 -2.51
CA ASN A 26 5.64 1.68 -3.18
C ASN A 26 4.67 2.14 -4.27
N ALA A 27 4.11 1.22 -5.04
CA ALA A 27 3.11 1.55 -6.05
C ALA A 27 1.87 2.17 -5.40
N PHE A 28 1.43 1.60 -4.29
CA PHE A 28 0.28 2.12 -3.55
C PHE A 28 0.51 3.55 -3.08
N THR A 29 1.64 3.83 -2.46
CA THR A 29 1.93 5.17 -1.96
C THR A 29 2.09 6.19 -3.09
N ASP A 30 2.66 5.77 -4.22
CA ASP A 30 2.79 6.64 -5.39
C ASP A 30 1.42 7.01 -5.95
N ILE A 31 0.52 6.04 -6.04
CA ILE A 31 -0.84 6.28 -6.53
C ILE A 31 -1.59 7.24 -5.60
N VAL A 32 -1.47 7.02 -4.30
CA VAL A 32 -2.10 7.89 -3.31
C VAL A 32 -1.60 9.32 -3.46
N ALA A 33 -0.29 9.49 -3.59
CA ALA A 33 0.31 10.83 -3.74
C ALA A 33 -0.19 11.51 -5.01
N ASP A 34 -0.27 10.79 -6.12
CA ASP A 34 -0.74 11.34 -7.39
C ASP A 34 -2.20 11.76 -7.31
N GLU A 35 -3.06 10.95 -6.70
CA GLU A 35 -4.48 11.28 -6.56
C GLU A 35 -4.68 12.50 -5.69
N LEU A 36 -3.92 12.63 -4.61
CA LEU A 36 -4.01 13.80 -3.75
C LEU A 36 -3.56 15.08 -4.46
N LYS A 37 -2.56 14.97 -5.34
CA LYS A 37 -2.12 16.11 -6.13
C LYS A 37 -3.20 16.59 -7.11
N LYS A 38 -4.01 15.67 -7.62
CA LYS A 38 -5.12 16.00 -8.51
C LYS A 38 -6.33 16.54 -7.75
N GLY A 39 -6.30 16.50 -6.44
CA GLY A 39 -7.43 16.91 -5.62
C GLY A 39 -8.55 15.88 -5.57
N GLU A 40 -8.27 14.67 -5.97
CA GLU A 40 -9.25 13.59 -5.97
C GLU A 40 -9.18 12.80 -4.66
N LYS A 41 -10.27 12.13 -4.34
CA LYS A 41 -10.36 11.29 -3.17
C LYS A 41 -10.20 9.83 -3.57
N ILE A 42 -9.57 9.07 -2.68
CA ILE A 42 -9.46 7.63 -2.86
C ILE A 42 -10.53 6.98 -2.00
N GLN A 43 -11.41 6.20 -2.62
CA GLN A 43 -12.43 5.46 -1.89
C GLN A 43 -11.99 4.02 -1.72
N LEU A 44 -11.81 3.63 -0.49
CA LEU A 44 -11.41 2.26 -0.15
C LEU A 44 -12.65 1.46 0.23
N VAL A 45 -13.54 1.32 -0.73
CA VAL A 45 -14.78 0.57 -0.54
C VAL A 45 -14.44 -0.91 -0.33
N GLY A 46 -15.04 -1.51 0.66
CA GLY A 46 -14.75 -2.89 1.00
C GLY A 46 -13.78 -3.05 2.14
N PHE A 47 -13.26 -1.96 2.68
CA PHE A 47 -12.36 -2.01 3.84
C PHE A 47 -13.10 -1.80 5.17
N GLY A 48 -14.41 -1.83 5.13
CA GLY A 48 -15.21 -1.84 6.34
C GLY A 48 -15.38 -0.50 7.04
N THR A 49 -15.13 0.56 6.34
CA THR A 49 -15.31 1.90 6.90
C THR A 49 -16.60 2.55 6.45
#